data_b8bd56c8fc9b5bec003b4381801ba59f
#
_entry.id   b8bd56c8fc9b5bec003b4381801ba59f
#
_cell.length_a   1.000
_cell.length_b   1.000
_cell.length_c   1.000
_cell.angle_alpha   90.00
_cell.angle_beta   90.00
_cell.angle_gamma   90.00
#
_symmetry.space_group_name_H-M   'P 1'
#
loop_
_entity.id
_entity.type
_entity.pdbx_description
1 polymer ?
#
loop_
_entity_poly.entity_id
_entity_poly.type
_entity_poly.pdbx_seq_one_letter_code
_entity_poly.pdbx_strand_id
1 'polypeptide(L)'
;MLRLITAYILSVFFTTFWGLLGLILAPFSNRLAVTIAVRNWGRTMLWAWGVKVEVEDFDKLPQDRSTIIMYNHQSSFDILTFAAVIPFEWKAVMKKEVLKMPFVGVVSKLGGHYFVSRDGSADDTQEVKKIVKEIKTGPSVILAPEGTRSIDGRLLPFKKGGFLIAMLAGVPVVTMLIWGGKNVKNNAEKKYSLNKVINVKFFDPIDVSLLPRGKKGREKLESTVRGYLEPEIEKYIELENL
;
A
#
# COMPACT_ATOMS: atom_id res chain seq x y z
N MET A 1 -16.66 24.64 -4.76
CA MET A 1 -15.33 25.27 -4.86
C MET A 1 -14.70 25.47 -3.48
N LEU A 2 -15.32 26.18 -2.54
CA LEU A 2 -14.76 26.45 -1.19
C LEU A 2 -14.31 25.18 -0.45
N ARG A 3 -15.14 24.13 -0.39
CA ARG A 3 -14.79 22.85 0.27
C ARG A 3 -13.54 22.17 -0.31
N LEU A 4 -13.34 22.25 -1.62
CA LEU A 4 -12.14 21.70 -2.27
C LEU A 4 -10.88 22.49 -1.86
N ILE A 5 -10.98 23.82 -1.86
CA ILE A 5 -9.89 24.70 -1.40
C ILE A 5 -9.54 24.38 0.07
N THR A 6 -10.56 24.23 0.92
CA THR A 6 -10.35 23.83 2.33
C THR A 6 -9.66 22.49 2.43
N ALA A 7 -10.05 21.47 1.65
CA ALA A 7 -9.41 20.17 1.65
C ALA A 7 -7.92 20.26 1.24
N TYR A 8 -7.57 21.09 0.26
CA TYR A 8 -6.18 21.32 -0.12
C TYR A 8 -5.38 22.03 1.00
N ILE A 9 -5.93 23.08 1.62
CA ILE A 9 -5.27 23.78 2.72
C ILE A 9 -5.01 22.83 3.89
N LEU A 10 -6.03 22.07 4.29
CA LEU A 10 -5.90 21.05 5.35
C LEU A 10 -4.90 19.95 4.97
N SER A 11 -4.84 19.56 3.69
CA SER A 11 -3.85 18.58 3.22
C SER A 11 -2.42 19.07 3.39
N VAL A 12 -2.14 20.32 3.04
CA VAL A 12 -0.82 20.92 3.25
C VAL A 12 -0.51 21.01 4.74
N PHE A 13 -1.45 21.49 5.55
CA PHE A 13 -1.28 21.60 7.00
C PHE A 13 -1.00 20.24 7.64
N PHE A 14 -1.85 19.24 7.43
CA PHE A 14 -1.67 17.91 8.04
C PHE A 14 -0.43 17.21 7.54
N THR A 15 -0.09 17.34 6.26
CA THR A 15 1.13 16.72 5.74
C THR A 15 2.37 17.33 6.37
N THR A 16 2.39 18.65 6.55
CA THR A 16 3.50 19.34 7.22
C THR A 16 3.56 18.97 8.70
N PHE A 17 2.43 19.05 9.41
CA PHE A 17 2.36 18.76 10.85
C PHE A 17 2.80 17.32 11.17
N TRP A 18 2.16 16.34 10.55
CA TRP A 18 2.47 14.92 10.79
C TRP A 18 3.84 14.53 10.24
N GLY A 19 4.28 15.14 9.14
CA GLY A 19 5.62 14.94 8.60
C GLY A 19 6.70 15.42 9.56
N LEU A 20 6.57 16.62 10.13
CA LEU A 20 7.51 17.13 11.14
C LEU A 20 7.50 16.27 12.40
N LEU A 21 6.33 15.87 12.89
CA LEU A 21 6.23 14.97 14.04
C LEU A 21 6.87 13.61 13.75
N GLY A 22 6.67 13.05 12.56
CA GLY A 22 7.31 11.82 12.13
C GLY A 22 8.84 11.93 12.11
N LEU A 23 9.39 13.04 11.62
CA LEU A 23 10.83 13.31 11.63
C LEU A 23 11.40 13.43 13.04
N ILE A 24 10.63 13.99 13.99
CA ILE A 24 11.03 14.08 15.41
C ILE A 24 11.00 12.68 16.06
N LEU A 25 10.02 11.85 15.76
CA LEU A 25 9.84 10.54 16.37
C LEU A 25 10.78 9.46 15.78
N ALA A 26 11.08 9.53 14.47
CA ALA A 26 11.82 8.49 13.76
C ALA A 26 13.20 8.16 14.35
N PRO A 27 14.02 9.12 14.82
CA PRO A 27 15.30 8.83 15.46
C PRO A 27 15.19 8.00 16.75
N PHE A 28 14.04 8.09 17.43
CA PHE A 28 13.80 7.36 18.67
C PHE A 28 13.14 6.00 18.41
N SER A 29 12.19 5.95 17.46
CA SER A 29 11.51 4.71 17.09
C SER A 29 10.74 4.86 15.79
N ASN A 30 11.13 4.11 14.77
CA ASN A 30 10.35 4.01 13.52
C ASN A 30 8.93 3.49 13.76
N ARG A 31 8.76 2.58 14.72
CA ARG A 31 7.44 2.07 15.09
C ARG A 31 6.55 3.21 15.59
N LEU A 32 7.03 4.08 16.49
CA LEU A 32 6.26 5.23 16.97
C LEU A 32 5.98 6.22 15.84
N ALA A 33 6.95 6.51 14.99
CA ALA A 33 6.75 7.40 13.85
C ALA A 33 5.63 6.89 12.92
N VAL A 34 5.62 5.61 12.59
CA VAL A 34 4.58 5.01 11.73
C VAL A 34 3.24 4.94 12.45
N THR A 35 3.18 4.44 13.67
CA THR A 35 1.90 4.23 14.37
C THR A 35 1.25 5.53 14.83
N ILE A 36 2.01 6.57 15.10
CA ILE A 36 1.48 7.88 15.53
C ILE A 36 1.40 8.84 14.34
N ALA A 37 2.53 9.18 13.72
CA ALA A 37 2.54 10.22 12.70
C ALA A 37 1.92 9.77 11.38
N VAL A 38 2.38 8.66 10.81
CA VAL A 38 1.92 8.19 9.47
C VAL A 38 0.46 7.75 9.53
N ARG A 39 0.06 7.04 10.58
CA ARG A 39 -1.34 6.58 10.73
C ARG A 39 -2.31 7.75 10.89
N ASN A 40 -2.01 8.72 11.74
CA ASN A 40 -2.87 9.89 11.92
C ASN A 40 -2.82 10.84 10.72
N TRP A 41 -1.68 10.91 10.00
CA TRP A 41 -1.64 11.58 8.70
C TRP A 41 -2.66 10.97 7.73
N GLY A 42 -2.66 9.66 7.54
CA GLY A 42 -3.64 8.98 6.69
C GLY A 42 -5.08 9.30 7.10
N ARG A 43 -5.40 9.21 8.39
CA ARG A 43 -6.74 9.47 8.94
C ARG A 43 -7.18 10.91 8.76
N THR A 44 -6.35 11.88 9.10
CA THR A 44 -6.69 13.30 8.99
C THR A 44 -6.77 13.75 7.53
N MET A 45 -5.96 13.18 6.65
CA MET A 45 -6.05 13.42 5.22
C MET A 45 -7.39 12.90 4.65
N LEU A 46 -7.76 11.66 4.94
CA LEU A 46 -9.04 11.10 4.51
C LEU A 46 -10.22 11.91 5.05
N TRP A 47 -10.17 12.32 6.31
CA TRP A 47 -11.17 13.20 6.92
C TRP A 47 -11.25 14.55 6.21
N ALA A 48 -10.13 15.20 5.90
CA ALA A 48 -10.11 16.48 5.19
C ALA A 48 -10.78 16.42 3.81
N TRP A 49 -10.71 15.26 3.16
CA TRP A 49 -11.38 15.00 1.87
C TRP A 49 -12.80 14.44 2.03
N GLY A 50 -13.30 14.28 3.26
CA GLY A 50 -14.60 13.68 3.54
C GLY A 50 -14.68 12.21 3.13
N VAL A 51 -13.56 11.52 3.08
CA VAL A 51 -13.51 10.11 2.66
C VAL A 51 -13.81 9.23 3.87
N LYS A 52 -14.87 8.40 3.73
CA LYS A 52 -15.16 7.30 4.66
C LYS A 52 -14.41 6.05 4.22
N VAL A 53 -13.77 5.36 5.15
CA VAL A 53 -13.16 4.05 4.89
C VAL A 53 -14.00 2.98 5.58
N GLU A 54 -14.43 2.00 4.81
CA GLU A 54 -15.14 0.81 5.29
C GLU A 54 -14.19 -0.38 5.19
N VAL A 55 -14.05 -1.12 6.29
CA VAL A 55 -13.07 -2.22 6.38
C VAL A 55 -13.81 -3.52 6.69
N GLU A 56 -13.61 -4.51 5.83
CA GLU A 56 -14.12 -5.86 5.97
C GLU A 56 -12.99 -6.83 6.30
N ASP A 57 -13.30 -7.85 7.11
CA ASP A 57 -12.39 -8.96 7.41
C ASP A 57 -11.04 -8.53 8.01
N PHE A 58 -11.02 -7.49 8.83
CA PHE A 58 -9.79 -6.94 9.41
C PHE A 58 -9.05 -7.94 10.31
N ASP A 59 -9.77 -8.87 10.92
CA ASP A 59 -9.25 -9.97 11.74
C ASP A 59 -8.36 -10.93 10.96
N LYS A 60 -8.49 -11.00 9.64
CA LYS A 60 -7.59 -11.77 8.75
C LYS A 60 -6.19 -11.18 8.62
N LEU A 61 -5.97 -9.93 9.05
CA LEU A 61 -4.65 -9.32 9.05
C LEU A 61 -3.87 -9.72 10.31
N PRO A 62 -2.82 -10.56 10.22
CA PRO A 62 -1.99 -10.93 11.36
C PRO A 62 -1.32 -9.69 11.97
N GLN A 63 -1.44 -9.55 13.30
CA GLN A 63 -0.88 -8.42 14.04
C GLN A 63 0.31 -8.83 14.93
N ASP A 64 0.53 -10.13 15.08
CA ASP A 64 1.53 -10.75 15.93
C ASP A 64 2.86 -11.08 15.21
N ARG A 65 2.87 -10.95 13.89
CA ARG A 65 4.01 -11.30 13.05
C ARG A 65 4.11 -10.42 11.82
N SER A 66 5.31 -10.35 11.26
CA SER A 66 5.55 -9.65 9.99
C SER A 66 4.88 -10.38 8.83
N THR A 67 4.24 -9.62 7.96
CA THR A 67 3.52 -10.10 6.77
C THR A 67 3.88 -9.30 5.54
N ILE A 68 3.69 -9.88 4.37
CA ILE A 68 3.68 -9.12 3.11
C ILE A 68 2.22 -8.85 2.75
N ILE A 69 1.86 -7.57 2.68
CA ILE A 69 0.52 -7.13 2.28
C ILE A 69 0.57 -6.76 0.80
N MET A 70 -0.16 -7.52 -0.01
CA MET A 70 -0.28 -7.27 -1.46
C MET A 70 -1.64 -6.65 -1.75
N TYR A 71 -1.65 -5.46 -2.40
CA TYR A 71 -2.89 -4.76 -2.70
C TYR A 71 -2.98 -4.35 -4.18
N ASN A 72 -4.21 -4.19 -4.69
CA ASN A 72 -4.46 -3.58 -6.00
C ASN A 72 -4.27 -2.06 -5.93
N HIS A 73 -3.75 -1.45 -6.98
CA HIS A 73 -3.37 -0.03 -6.95
C HIS A 73 -4.19 0.80 -7.95
N GLN A 74 -5.06 1.68 -7.44
CA GLN A 74 -5.95 2.50 -8.26
C GLN A 74 -5.66 4.00 -8.13
N SER A 75 -5.23 4.45 -6.96
CA SER A 75 -5.15 5.88 -6.66
C SER A 75 -3.99 6.21 -5.73
N SER A 76 -3.62 7.49 -5.66
CA SER A 76 -2.74 7.97 -4.58
C SER A 76 -3.44 7.94 -3.21
N PHE A 77 -4.77 7.85 -3.16
CA PHE A 77 -5.52 7.68 -1.93
C PHE A 77 -5.36 6.30 -1.30
N ASP A 78 -4.91 5.30 -2.06
CA ASP A 78 -4.60 3.97 -1.50
C ASP A 78 -3.52 4.07 -0.41
N ILE A 79 -2.54 4.98 -0.59
CA ILE A 79 -1.49 5.22 0.41
C ILE A 79 -2.08 5.77 1.71
N LEU A 80 -2.99 6.73 1.61
CA LEU A 80 -3.68 7.30 2.78
C LEU A 80 -4.55 6.25 3.47
N THR A 81 -5.19 5.39 2.68
CA THR A 81 -6.07 4.33 3.14
C THR A 81 -5.29 3.30 3.96
N PHE A 82 -4.24 2.70 3.40
CA PHE A 82 -3.50 1.70 4.17
C PHE A 82 -2.71 2.33 5.33
N ALA A 83 -2.25 3.58 5.21
CA ALA A 83 -1.64 4.30 6.32
C ALA A 83 -2.62 4.50 7.49
N ALA A 84 -3.90 4.78 7.20
CA ALA A 84 -4.95 4.95 8.22
C ALA A 84 -5.39 3.63 8.85
N VAL A 85 -5.44 2.54 8.07
CA VAL A 85 -6.03 1.26 8.45
C VAL A 85 -5.02 0.37 9.19
N ILE A 86 -3.78 0.24 8.69
CA ILE A 86 -2.81 -0.70 9.24
C ILE A 86 -2.25 -0.19 10.57
N PRO A 87 -2.38 -0.96 11.68
CA PRO A 87 -2.12 -0.47 13.02
C PRO A 87 -0.67 -0.64 13.50
N PHE A 88 0.18 -1.32 12.73
CA PHE A 88 1.55 -1.67 13.10
C PHE A 88 2.57 -1.06 12.13
N GLU A 89 3.85 -1.21 12.43
CA GLU A 89 4.94 -0.73 11.58
C GLU A 89 4.99 -1.47 10.24
N TRP A 90 5.11 -0.71 9.17
CA TRP A 90 5.23 -1.23 7.82
C TRP A 90 6.19 -0.39 6.96
N LYS A 91 6.77 -1.03 5.96
CA LYS A 91 7.55 -0.38 4.90
C LYS A 91 6.96 -0.69 3.53
N ALA A 92 6.87 0.31 2.67
CA ALA A 92 6.37 0.13 1.31
C ALA A 92 7.51 -0.17 0.33
N VAL A 93 7.23 -1.01 -0.67
CA VAL A 93 8.09 -1.16 -1.86
C VAL A 93 7.64 -0.15 -2.91
N MET A 94 8.47 0.83 -3.17
CA MET A 94 8.19 1.97 -4.05
C MET A 94 9.05 1.93 -5.30
N LYS A 95 8.60 2.63 -6.34
CA LYS A 95 9.39 2.88 -7.54
C LYS A 95 10.54 3.88 -7.23
N LYS A 96 11.74 3.61 -7.73
CA LYS A 96 12.94 4.43 -7.47
C LYS A 96 12.78 5.91 -7.87
N GLU A 97 11.94 6.18 -8.87
CA GLU A 97 11.62 7.54 -9.31
C GLU A 97 10.89 8.38 -8.25
N VAL A 98 10.26 7.75 -7.25
CA VAL A 98 9.66 8.45 -6.11
C VAL A 98 10.70 9.26 -5.35
N LEU A 99 11.96 8.82 -5.31
CA LEU A 99 13.07 9.57 -4.70
C LEU A 99 13.30 10.94 -5.31
N LYS A 100 12.92 11.13 -6.58
CA LYS A 100 13.04 12.41 -7.30
C LYS A 100 11.90 13.39 -6.99
N MET A 101 10.84 12.94 -6.31
CA MET A 101 9.72 13.78 -5.96
C MET A 101 10.08 14.65 -4.75
N PRO A 102 9.97 15.99 -4.86
CA PRO A 102 10.21 16.88 -3.74
C PRO A 102 9.36 16.47 -2.53
N PHE A 103 9.93 16.58 -1.33
CA PHE A 103 9.31 16.23 -0.06
C PHE A 103 8.97 14.74 0.08
N VAL A 104 8.19 14.16 -0.83
CA VAL A 104 7.78 12.74 -0.79
C VAL A 104 9.00 11.81 -0.81
N GLY A 105 9.97 12.07 -1.69
CA GLY A 105 11.19 11.26 -1.79
C GLY A 105 12.01 11.30 -0.51
N VAL A 106 12.17 12.48 0.09
CA VAL A 106 12.91 12.66 1.34
C VAL A 106 12.23 11.93 2.49
N VAL A 107 10.92 12.15 2.69
CA VAL A 107 10.15 11.50 3.76
C VAL A 107 10.14 9.99 3.60
N SER A 108 9.94 9.50 2.37
CA SER A 108 9.96 8.05 2.09
C SER A 108 11.33 7.42 2.35
N LYS A 109 12.41 8.11 2.02
CA LYS A 109 13.77 7.65 2.30
C LYS A 109 14.06 7.62 3.81
N LEU A 110 13.70 8.66 4.54
CA LEU A 110 13.85 8.74 5.99
C LEU A 110 12.96 7.72 6.72
N GLY A 111 11.76 7.42 6.17
CA GLY A 111 10.89 6.35 6.66
C GLY A 111 11.41 4.94 6.39
N GLY A 112 12.58 4.81 5.74
CA GLY A 112 13.23 3.52 5.49
C GLY A 112 12.48 2.62 4.52
N HIS A 113 11.64 3.18 3.64
CA HIS A 113 10.95 2.43 2.60
C HIS A 113 11.93 1.87 1.57
N TYR A 114 11.51 0.84 0.84
CA TYR A 114 12.33 0.15 -0.16
C TYR A 114 12.08 0.74 -1.56
N PHE A 115 13.17 0.87 -2.36
CA PHE A 115 13.08 1.47 -3.69
C PHE A 115 13.65 0.53 -4.76
N VAL A 116 12.81 0.18 -5.72
CA VAL A 116 13.16 -0.74 -6.82
C VAL A 116 13.03 -0.05 -8.17
N SER A 117 13.97 -0.31 -9.08
CA SER A 117 13.95 0.21 -10.46
C SER A 117 13.01 -0.61 -11.35
N ARG A 118 12.87 -1.92 -11.03
CA ARG A 118 12.06 -2.90 -11.79
C ARG A 118 12.63 -3.26 -13.15
N ASP A 119 13.92 -3.02 -13.35
CA ASP A 119 14.67 -3.37 -14.55
C ASP A 119 15.49 -4.65 -14.37
N GLY A 120 15.45 -5.25 -13.16
CA GLY A 120 16.22 -6.45 -12.82
C GLY A 120 17.71 -6.19 -12.61
N SER A 121 18.10 -4.93 -12.39
CA SER A 121 19.48 -4.53 -12.13
C SER A 121 20.07 -5.17 -10.86
N ALA A 122 21.38 -5.04 -10.70
CA ALA A 122 22.09 -5.48 -9.49
C ALA A 122 21.55 -4.76 -8.24
N ASP A 123 21.16 -3.49 -8.37
CA ASP A 123 20.54 -2.69 -7.31
C ASP A 123 19.22 -3.30 -6.85
N ASP A 124 18.36 -3.73 -7.78
CA ASP A 124 17.10 -4.40 -7.47
C ASP A 124 17.34 -5.72 -6.73
N THR A 125 18.37 -6.48 -7.12
CA THR A 125 18.76 -7.73 -6.45
C THR A 125 19.22 -7.49 -5.01
N GLN A 126 19.98 -6.42 -4.76
CA GLN A 126 20.42 -6.05 -3.41
C GLN A 126 19.24 -5.60 -2.55
N GLU A 127 18.34 -4.79 -3.11
CA GLU A 127 17.14 -4.34 -2.39
C GLU A 127 16.22 -5.50 -2.04
N VAL A 128 16.01 -6.46 -2.95
CA VAL A 128 15.26 -7.70 -2.66
C VAL A 128 15.89 -8.47 -1.51
N LYS A 129 17.22 -8.67 -1.48
CA LYS A 129 17.93 -9.33 -0.38
C LYS A 129 17.75 -8.60 0.95
N LYS A 130 17.80 -7.26 0.93
CA LYS A 130 17.56 -6.42 2.11
C LYS A 130 16.14 -6.60 2.63
N ILE A 131 15.12 -6.51 1.77
CA ILE A 131 13.72 -6.73 2.14
C ILE A 131 13.56 -8.11 2.79
N VAL A 132 14.06 -9.16 2.15
CA VAL A 132 13.96 -10.55 2.64
C VAL A 132 14.64 -10.73 4.00
N LYS A 133 15.75 -10.04 4.23
CA LYS A 133 16.45 -10.08 5.52
C LYS A 133 15.67 -9.35 6.61
N GLU A 134 15.23 -8.13 6.32
CA GLU A 134 14.60 -7.24 7.31
C GLU A 134 13.20 -7.71 7.72
N ILE A 135 12.40 -8.24 6.80
CA ILE A 135 11.02 -8.64 7.10
C ILE A 135 10.91 -9.81 8.08
N LYS A 136 11.92 -10.64 8.19
CA LYS A 136 11.88 -11.84 9.07
C LYS A 136 11.75 -11.49 10.54
N THR A 137 12.25 -10.32 10.95
CA THR A 137 12.29 -9.86 12.35
C THR A 137 11.90 -8.40 12.52
N GLY A 138 11.44 -7.77 11.44
CA GLY A 138 11.17 -6.33 11.37
C GLY A 138 9.75 -5.99 10.95
N PRO A 139 9.56 -4.83 10.32
CA PRO A 139 8.25 -4.35 9.91
C PRO A 139 7.64 -5.19 8.79
N SER A 140 6.31 -5.19 8.72
CA SER A 140 5.59 -5.74 7.57
C SER A 140 5.92 -4.98 6.28
N VAL A 141 5.75 -5.63 5.13
CA VAL A 141 6.03 -5.02 3.83
C VAL A 141 4.74 -4.88 3.04
N ILE A 142 4.49 -3.67 2.53
CA ILE A 142 3.33 -3.38 1.68
C ILE A 142 3.81 -3.16 0.25
N LEU A 143 3.17 -3.82 -0.70
CA LEU A 143 3.47 -3.64 -2.12
C LEU A 143 2.25 -3.84 -3.01
N ALA A 144 2.24 -3.13 -4.13
CA ALA A 144 1.29 -3.35 -5.22
C ALA A 144 1.97 -4.22 -6.29
N PRO A 145 1.52 -5.47 -6.51
CA PRO A 145 2.17 -6.36 -7.49
C PRO A 145 2.04 -5.87 -8.93
N GLU A 146 1.04 -5.04 -9.23
CA GLU A 146 0.87 -4.37 -10.53
C GLU A 146 2.03 -3.42 -10.86
N GLY A 147 2.62 -2.83 -9.85
CA GLY A 147 3.74 -1.90 -9.97
C GLY A 147 3.39 -0.53 -10.55
N THR A 148 2.14 -0.28 -10.91
CA THR A 148 1.59 1.00 -11.36
C THR A 148 0.11 1.07 -11.02
N ARG A 149 -0.48 2.26 -11.10
CA ARG A 149 -1.91 2.46 -10.84
C ARG A 149 -2.73 2.06 -12.06
N SER A 150 -3.80 1.33 -11.83
CA SER A 150 -4.86 1.11 -12.81
C SER A 150 -5.63 2.42 -13.05
N ILE A 151 -5.99 2.70 -14.30
CA ILE A 151 -6.73 3.91 -14.67
C ILE A 151 -8.24 3.67 -14.55
N ASP A 152 -8.68 2.50 -14.97
CA ASP A 152 -10.10 2.10 -15.01
C ASP A 152 -10.54 1.32 -13.77
N GLY A 153 -9.60 0.96 -12.89
CA GLY A 153 -9.82 0.17 -11.70
C GLY A 153 -9.70 -1.34 -11.90
N ARG A 154 -9.56 -1.82 -13.14
CA ARG A 154 -9.32 -3.23 -13.44
C ARG A 154 -7.93 -3.66 -13.00
N LEU A 155 -7.78 -4.93 -12.65
CA LEU A 155 -6.52 -5.47 -12.19
C LEU A 155 -5.53 -5.58 -13.36
N LEU A 156 -4.39 -4.94 -13.23
CA LEU A 156 -3.30 -5.01 -14.21
C LEU A 156 -2.49 -6.32 -14.10
N PRO A 157 -1.70 -6.67 -15.12
CA PRO A 157 -0.75 -7.77 -15.04
C PRO A 157 0.24 -7.58 -13.88
N PHE A 158 0.47 -8.66 -13.11
CA PHE A 158 1.36 -8.62 -11.97
C PHE A 158 2.84 -8.71 -12.36
N LYS A 159 3.69 -7.99 -11.63
CA LYS A 159 5.15 -8.09 -11.71
C LYS A 159 5.65 -9.22 -10.80
N LYS A 160 6.59 -10.01 -11.31
CA LYS A 160 7.12 -11.19 -10.61
C LYS A 160 7.88 -10.87 -9.31
N GLY A 161 8.41 -9.64 -9.17
CA GLY A 161 9.31 -9.26 -8.07
C GLY A 161 8.67 -9.36 -6.68
N GLY A 162 7.43 -8.91 -6.49
CA GLY A 162 6.73 -9.00 -5.22
C GLY A 162 6.52 -10.45 -4.76
N PHE A 163 6.15 -11.34 -5.67
CA PHE A 163 5.99 -12.76 -5.40
C PHE A 163 7.32 -13.47 -5.12
N LEU A 164 8.41 -13.04 -5.79
CA LEU A 164 9.75 -13.54 -5.48
C LEU A 164 10.17 -13.16 -4.05
N ILE A 165 9.96 -11.90 -3.65
CA ILE A 165 10.23 -11.44 -2.29
C ILE A 165 9.45 -12.32 -1.30
N ALA A 166 8.17 -12.56 -1.52
CA ALA A 166 7.32 -13.35 -0.63
C ALA A 166 7.85 -14.79 -0.47
N MET A 167 8.15 -15.45 -1.56
CA MET A 167 8.66 -16.83 -1.55
C MET A 167 10.02 -16.93 -0.86
N LEU A 168 10.89 -15.93 -1.00
CA LEU A 168 12.22 -15.90 -0.35
C LEU A 168 12.14 -15.53 1.12
N ALA A 169 11.21 -14.66 1.49
CA ALA A 169 11.01 -14.23 2.87
C ALA A 169 10.41 -15.34 3.74
N GLY A 170 9.53 -16.15 3.20
CA GLY A 170 8.87 -17.24 3.93
C GLY A 170 7.89 -16.76 5.00
N VAL A 171 7.44 -15.50 4.91
CA VAL A 171 6.43 -14.93 5.83
C VAL A 171 5.05 -14.98 5.17
N PRO A 172 3.94 -14.97 5.94
CA PRO A 172 2.60 -14.98 5.38
C PRO A 172 2.36 -13.82 4.41
N VAL A 173 1.57 -14.08 3.35
CA VAL A 173 1.09 -13.05 2.43
C VAL A 173 -0.38 -12.81 2.69
N VAL A 174 -0.74 -11.55 2.92
CA VAL A 174 -2.14 -11.10 3.04
C VAL A 174 -2.50 -10.30 1.81
N THR A 175 -3.58 -10.66 1.15
CA THR A 175 -4.13 -9.86 0.07
C THR A 175 -5.09 -8.81 0.66
N MET A 176 -5.00 -7.58 0.18
CA MET A 176 -5.86 -6.47 0.58
C MET A 176 -6.45 -5.81 -0.66
N LEU A 177 -7.77 -5.86 -0.78
CA LEU A 177 -8.48 -5.06 -1.78
C LEU A 177 -8.64 -3.63 -1.27
N ILE A 178 -8.39 -2.65 -2.14
CA ILE A 178 -8.76 -1.24 -1.92
C ILE A 178 -9.60 -0.81 -3.12
N TRP A 179 -10.85 -0.40 -2.88
CA TRP A 179 -11.76 0.05 -3.93
C TRP A 179 -12.34 1.41 -3.62
N GLY A 180 -12.52 2.25 -4.66
CA GLY A 180 -13.12 3.59 -4.54
C GLY A 180 -12.10 4.72 -4.49
N GLY A 181 -10.80 4.44 -4.37
CA GLY A 181 -9.75 5.46 -4.41
C GLY A 181 -9.75 6.26 -5.73
N LYS A 182 -10.06 5.61 -6.85
CA LYS A 182 -10.25 6.25 -8.16
C LYS A 182 -11.40 7.27 -8.16
N ASN A 183 -12.43 7.05 -7.35
CA ASN A 183 -13.59 7.92 -7.25
C ASN A 183 -13.31 9.20 -6.44
N VAL A 184 -12.27 9.17 -5.59
CA VAL A 184 -11.76 10.35 -4.90
C VAL A 184 -10.82 11.12 -5.79
N LYS A 185 -9.88 10.42 -6.45
CA LYS A 185 -8.95 11.00 -7.41
C LYS A 185 -8.97 10.20 -8.70
N ASN A 186 -9.65 10.73 -9.69
CA ASN A 186 -9.62 10.20 -11.05
C ASN A 186 -8.28 10.57 -11.72
N ASN A 187 -7.46 9.56 -11.99
CA ASN A 187 -6.13 9.78 -12.58
C ASN A 187 -6.22 10.14 -14.08
N ALA A 188 -7.25 9.67 -14.79
CA ALA A 188 -7.45 9.98 -16.20
C ALA A 188 -7.84 11.45 -16.41
N GLU A 189 -8.81 11.92 -15.60
CA GLU A 189 -9.33 13.29 -15.68
C GLU A 189 -8.54 14.29 -14.85
N LYS A 190 -7.60 13.84 -14.03
CA LYS A 190 -6.88 14.63 -13.01
C LYS A 190 -7.81 15.40 -12.08
N LYS A 191 -9.00 14.86 -11.83
CA LYS A 191 -10.07 15.47 -11.06
C LYS A 191 -10.15 14.86 -9.66
N TYR A 192 -10.51 15.68 -8.67
CA TYR A 192 -10.73 15.26 -7.30
C TYR A 192 -12.20 15.42 -6.92
N SER A 193 -12.72 14.47 -6.15
CA SER A 193 -14.07 14.47 -5.61
C SER A 193 -14.05 14.27 -4.11
N LEU A 194 -14.94 14.99 -3.40
CA LEU A 194 -15.10 14.90 -1.96
C LEU A 194 -16.20 13.90 -1.59
N ASN A 195 -16.23 13.52 -0.30
CA ASN A 195 -17.30 12.74 0.31
C ASN A 195 -17.53 11.39 -0.41
N LYS A 196 -16.44 10.67 -0.65
CA LYS A 196 -16.46 9.33 -1.25
C LYS A 196 -16.22 8.25 -0.21
N VAL A 197 -16.58 7.04 -0.55
CA VAL A 197 -16.29 5.85 0.25
C VAL A 197 -15.13 5.09 -0.40
N ILE A 198 -14.22 4.60 0.44
CA ILE A 198 -13.19 3.65 0.06
C ILE A 198 -13.44 2.37 0.85
N ASN A 199 -13.63 1.27 0.15
CA ASN A 199 -13.79 -0.05 0.73
C ASN A 199 -12.43 -0.74 0.80
N VAL A 200 -12.16 -1.37 1.93
CA VAL A 200 -10.97 -2.20 2.18
C VAL A 200 -11.44 -3.57 2.60
N LYS A 201 -10.92 -4.62 1.97
CA LYS A 201 -11.21 -6.00 2.36
C LYS A 201 -9.92 -6.78 2.47
N PHE A 202 -9.77 -7.50 3.58
CA PHE A 202 -8.65 -8.42 3.77
C PHE A 202 -9.08 -9.85 3.43
N PHE A 203 -8.16 -10.62 2.86
CA PHE A 203 -8.38 -12.03 2.55
C PHE A 203 -7.54 -12.91 3.46
N ASP A 204 -7.88 -14.20 3.50
CA ASP A 204 -7.19 -15.17 4.33
C ASP A 204 -5.68 -15.17 4.05
N PRO A 205 -4.84 -15.19 5.09
CA PRO A 205 -3.39 -15.24 4.93
C PRO A 205 -2.95 -16.49 4.15
N ILE A 206 -2.07 -16.29 3.20
CA ILE A 206 -1.47 -17.38 2.43
C ILE A 206 -0.15 -17.76 3.10
N ASP A 207 -0.06 -18.98 3.61
CA ASP A 207 1.19 -19.53 4.11
C ASP A 207 2.05 -19.99 2.92
N VAL A 208 3.08 -19.20 2.62
CA VAL A 208 3.98 -19.47 1.50
C VAL A 208 4.86 -20.72 1.73
N SER A 209 5.01 -21.19 2.98
CA SER A 209 5.77 -22.38 3.30
C SER A 209 5.11 -23.67 2.78
N LEU A 210 3.79 -23.64 2.61
CA LEU A 210 2.98 -24.72 2.07
C LEU A 210 2.98 -24.77 0.52
N LEU A 211 3.56 -23.74 -0.13
CA LEU A 211 3.61 -23.67 -1.59
C LEU A 211 4.84 -24.43 -2.14
N PRO A 212 4.77 -24.95 -3.37
CA PRO A 212 5.92 -25.55 -4.05
C PRO A 212 7.09 -24.57 -4.12
N ARG A 213 8.32 -25.07 -4.07
CA ARG A 213 9.50 -24.21 -4.19
C ARG A 213 9.68 -23.67 -5.62
N GLY A 214 10.33 -22.52 -5.73
CA GLY A 214 10.77 -21.94 -7.00
C GLY A 214 9.62 -21.35 -7.84
N LYS A 215 9.69 -21.56 -9.15
CA LYS A 215 8.77 -20.96 -10.13
C LYS A 215 7.32 -21.38 -9.91
N LYS A 216 7.07 -22.67 -9.69
CA LYS A 216 5.71 -23.21 -9.49
C LYS A 216 5.01 -22.62 -8.28
N GLY A 217 5.71 -22.44 -7.15
CA GLY A 217 5.13 -21.83 -5.95
C GLY A 217 4.83 -20.35 -6.16
N ARG A 218 5.71 -19.63 -6.84
CA ARG A 218 5.47 -18.22 -7.19
C ARG A 218 4.24 -18.05 -8.09
N GLU A 219 4.08 -18.90 -9.10
CA GLU A 219 2.91 -18.88 -9.99
C GLU A 219 1.63 -19.24 -9.22
N LYS A 220 1.69 -20.18 -8.29
CA LYS A 220 0.56 -20.53 -7.43
C LYS A 220 0.18 -19.36 -6.52
N LEU A 221 1.15 -18.71 -5.89
CA LEU A 221 0.91 -17.52 -5.06
C LEU A 221 0.28 -16.39 -5.88
N GLU A 222 0.83 -16.11 -7.08
CA GLU A 222 0.30 -15.10 -7.99
C GLU A 222 -1.15 -15.39 -8.39
N SER A 223 -1.47 -16.64 -8.76
CA SER A 223 -2.82 -17.04 -9.12
C SER A 223 -3.79 -16.95 -7.94
N THR A 224 -3.34 -17.25 -6.71
CA THR A 224 -4.16 -17.13 -5.50
C THR A 224 -4.48 -15.66 -5.19
N VAL A 225 -3.47 -14.78 -5.20
CA VAL A 225 -3.68 -13.33 -4.99
C VAL A 225 -4.61 -12.74 -6.05
N ARG A 226 -4.44 -13.13 -7.31
CA ARG A 226 -5.33 -12.71 -8.40
C ARG A 226 -6.76 -13.22 -8.19
N GLY A 227 -6.91 -14.49 -7.81
CA GLY A 227 -8.20 -15.11 -7.55
C GLY A 227 -8.97 -14.48 -6.39
N TYR A 228 -8.28 -13.84 -5.43
CA TYR A 228 -8.94 -13.04 -4.40
C TYR A 228 -9.38 -11.67 -4.91
N LEU A 229 -8.56 -10.98 -5.68
CA LEU A 229 -8.82 -9.59 -6.09
C LEU A 229 -9.78 -9.49 -7.27
N GLU A 230 -9.61 -10.31 -8.30
CA GLU A 230 -10.30 -10.15 -9.59
C GLU A 230 -11.84 -10.26 -9.46
N PRO A 231 -12.40 -11.28 -8.77
CA PRO A 231 -13.85 -11.40 -8.62
C PRO A 231 -14.47 -10.23 -7.83
N GLU A 232 -13.79 -9.76 -6.80
CA GLU A 232 -14.30 -8.62 -6.01
C GLU A 232 -14.22 -7.32 -6.81
N ILE A 233 -13.17 -7.12 -7.59
CA ILE A 233 -13.04 -5.95 -8.47
C ILE A 233 -14.14 -5.94 -9.53
N GLU A 234 -14.40 -7.07 -10.18
CA GLU A 234 -15.49 -7.18 -11.19
C GLU A 234 -16.85 -6.89 -10.57
N LYS A 235 -17.14 -7.41 -9.37
CA LYS A 235 -18.35 -7.09 -8.61
C LYS A 235 -18.52 -5.59 -8.38
N TYR A 236 -17.46 -4.88 -7.97
CA TYR A 236 -17.53 -3.43 -7.76
C TYR A 236 -17.70 -2.67 -9.08
N ILE A 237 -17.10 -3.13 -10.18
CA ILE A 237 -17.27 -2.53 -11.51
C ILE A 237 -18.72 -2.69 -11.97
N GLU A 238 -19.33 -3.85 -11.76
CA GLU A 238 -20.74 -4.08 -12.09
C GLU A 238 -21.66 -3.15 -11.29
N LEU A 239 -21.41 -3.00 -9.98
CA LEU A 239 -22.18 -2.10 -9.12
C LEU A 239 -22.04 -0.61 -9.49
N GLU A 240 -20.90 -0.19 -10.01
CA GLU A 240 -20.70 1.20 -10.47
C GLU A 240 -21.37 1.49 -11.82
N ASN A 241 -21.70 0.46 -12.61
CA ASN A 241 -22.36 0.58 -13.89
C ASN A 241 -23.91 0.49 -13.82
N LEU A 242 -24.47 0.20 -12.64
CA LEU A 242 -25.90 0.22 -12.34
C LEU A 242 -26.35 1.61 -11.89
#